data_189c5c1725c9d3e021f23e90f6c81109
#
_entry.id   189c5c1725c9d3e021f23e90f6c81109
#
_cell.length_a   1.000
_cell.length_b   1.000
_cell.length_c   1.000
_cell.angle_alpha   90.00
_cell.angle_beta   90.00
_cell.angle_gamma   90.00
#
_symmetry.space_group_name_H-M   'P 1'
#
loop_
_entity.id
_entity.type
_entity.pdbx_description
1 polymer ?
#
loop_
_entity_poly.entity_id
_entity_poly.type
_entity_poly.pdbx_seq_one_letter_code
_entity_poly.pdbx_strand_id
1 'polypeptide(L)'
;KLVGFRYAPYDLKRYCVIKEVYFNELRESHPVGSYSKAFTADNTAFKEDLAAQGVVMDETGNRFKFIHLNGAHAPFIYDKDANVIGVEQGSYRQSMEASITLAANYIQALKDSGAYDNTALIVMADHGYNGMGEKEEDFLRQAALLLIKGRNEQHDTMQISKAPISYEDLQEAYVRLLDGAQSDAVFDWKEGDTRERRFLEYAPGNEKHMVEYLQKGHAQDLTTMVPTGRVFDRQ
;
A
#
# COMPACT_ATOMS: atom_id res chain seq x y z
N LYS A 1 -26.85 9.82 -2.25
CA LYS A 1 -26.05 9.44 -1.06
C LYS A 1 -24.54 9.42 -1.40
N LEU A 2 -24.13 8.77 -2.49
CA LEU A 2 -22.73 8.71 -2.91
C LEU A 2 -22.10 10.11 -3.09
N VAL A 3 -22.80 11.02 -3.79
CA VAL A 3 -22.38 12.42 -3.97
C VAL A 3 -22.27 13.12 -2.62
N GLY A 4 -23.26 12.95 -1.73
CA GLY A 4 -23.20 13.51 -0.38
C GLY A 4 -22.00 12.99 0.42
N PHE A 5 -21.71 11.69 0.36
CA PHE A 5 -20.55 11.12 1.03
C PHE A 5 -19.23 11.66 0.46
N ARG A 6 -19.12 11.80 -0.87
CA ARG A 6 -17.91 12.28 -1.54
C ARG A 6 -17.56 13.72 -1.15
N TYR A 7 -18.56 14.59 -1.07
CA TYR A 7 -18.37 16.04 -0.88
C TYR A 7 -18.66 16.54 0.54
N ALA A 8 -19.17 15.67 1.43
CA ALA A 8 -19.38 16.07 2.82
C ALA A 8 -18.04 16.31 3.53
N PRO A 9 -17.95 17.30 4.40
CA PRO A 9 -16.86 17.42 5.36
C PRO A 9 -16.68 16.14 6.15
N TYR A 10 -15.43 15.85 6.55
CA TYR A 10 -15.08 14.57 7.18
C TYR A 10 -16.02 14.21 8.34
N ASP A 11 -16.27 15.16 9.24
CA ASP A 11 -17.12 14.96 10.42
C ASP A 11 -18.59 14.66 10.09
N LEU A 12 -19.04 15.03 8.90
CA LEU A 12 -20.41 14.77 8.43
C LEU A 12 -20.51 13.46 7.63
N LYS A 13 -19.40 12.86 7.23
CA LYS A 13 -19.41 11.61 6.44
C LYS A 13 -20.10 10.46 7.18
N ARG A 14 -20.02 10.40 8.50
CA ARG A 14 -20.71 9.43 9.34
C ARG A 14 -22.24 9.42 9.19
N TYR A 15 -22.81 10.54 8.74
CA TYR A 15 -24.25 10.62 8.46
C TYR A 15 -24.62 10.27 7.01
N CYS A 16 -23.63 10.13 6.16
CA CYS A 16 -23.78 9.76 4.76
C CYS A 16 -23.48 8.26 4.55
N VAL A 17 -23.96 7.39 5.43
CA VAL A 17 -23.66 5.96 5.39
C VAL A 17 -24.02 5.37 4.03
N ILE A 18 -23.04 4.77 3.38
CA ILE A 18 -23.17 4.02 2.14
C ILE A 18 -23.18 2.54 2.51
N LYS A 19 -24.27 1.84 2.25
CA LYS A 19 -24.38 0.41 2.47
C LYS A 19 -24.22 -0.33 1.15
N GLU A 20 -23.58 -1.48 1.17
CA GLU A 20 -23.39 -2.34 0.00
C GLU A 20 -24.71 -2.62 -0.74
N VAL A 21 -25.80 -2.78 0.00
CA VAL A 21 -27.14 -3.01 -0.55
C VAL A 21 -27.59 -1.93 -1.56
N TYR A 22 -27.06 -0.71 -1.48
CA TYR A 22 -27.40 0.35 -2.44
C TYR A 22 -26.76 0.15 -3.82
N PHE A 23 -25.87 -0.81 -3.95
CA PHE A 23 -25.16 -1.14 -5.19
C PHE A 23 -25.56 -2.50 -5.76
N ASN A 24 -26.52 -3.19 -5.13
CA ASN A 24 -26.95 -4.52 -5.58
C ASN A 24 -27.41 -4.52 -7.05
N GLU A 25 -28.14 -3.49 -7.49
CA GLU A 25 -28.56 -3.37 -8.89
C GLU A 25 -27.36 -3.23 -9.85
N LEU A 26 -26.31 -2.52 -9.45
CA LEU A 26 -25.07 -2.41 -10.22
C LEU A 26 -24.28 -3.72 -10.22
N ARG A 27 -24.36 -4.48 -9.13
CA ARG A 27 -23.72 -5.79 -8.98
C ARG A 27 -24.42 -6.86 -9.80
N GLU A 28 -25.76 -6.84 -9.88
CA GLU A 28 -26.54 -7.76 -10.71
C GLU A 28 -26.30 -7.54 -12.21
N SER A 29 -26.03 -6.30 -12.62
CA SER A 29 -25.69 -5.97 -14.01
C SER A 29 -24.27 -6.40 -14.42
N HIS A 30 -23.42 -6.79 -13.45
CA HIS A 30 -22.05 -7.24 -13.69
C HIS A 30 -21.85 -8.64 -13.10
N PRO A 31 -22.01 -9.70 -13.88
CA PRO A 31 -21.84 -11.07 -13.40
C PRO A 31 -20.46 -11.28 -12.77
N VAL A 32 -20.42 -12.14 -11.74
CA VAL A 32 -19.24 -12.43 -10.90
C VAL A 32 -17.97 -12.76 -11.70
N GLY A 33 -18.08 -13.22 -12.95
CA GLY A 33 -16.94 -13.40 -13.87
C GLY A 33 -16.26 -12.11 -14.32
N SER A 34 -16.83 -10.92 -14.02
CA SER A 34 -16.20 -9.62 -14.34
C SER A 34 -15.21 -9.14 -13.29
N TYR A 35 -15.21 -9.72 -12.06
CA TYR A 35 -14.24 -9.35 -11.03
C TYR A 35 -12.79 -9.58 -11.47
N SER A 36 -12.53 -10.71 -12.13
CA SER A 36 -11.18 -10.98 -12.64
C SER A 36 -10.73 -9.95 -13.68
N LYS A 37 -11.64 -9.48 -14.54
CA LYS A 37 -11.33 -8.45 -15.53
C LYS A 37 -11.09 -7.08 -14.90
N ALA A 38 -11.85 -6.70 -13.87
CA ALA A 38 -11.63 -5.45 -13.17
C ALA A 38 -10.28 -5.44 -12.43
N PHE A 39 -9.92 -6.53 -11.77
CA PHE A 39 -8.63 -6.66 -11.08
C PHE A 39 -7.41 -6.73 -12.03
N THR A 40 -7.60 -7.18 -13.28
CA THR A 40 -6.51 -7.22 -14.26
C THR A 40 -6.40 -5.92 -15.06
N ALA A 41 -7.53 -5.26 -15.32
CA ALA A 41 -7.60 -4.15 -16.26
C ALA A 41 -6.63 -3.02 -15.90
N ASP A 42 -6.60 -2.60 -14.64
CA ASP A 42 -5.82 -1.45 -14.21
C ASP A 42 -4.32 -1.71 -14.26
N ASN A 43 -3.86 -2.85 -13.75
CA ASN A 43 -2.43 -3.20 -13.78
C ASN A 43 -1.95 -3.47 -15.21
N THR A 44 -2.77 -4.11 -16.04
CA THR A 44 -2.44 -4.38 -17.44
C THR A 44 -2.39 -3.08 -18.23
N ALA A 45 -3.40 -2.23 -18.10
CA ALA A 45 -3.42 -0.92 -18.75
C ALA A 45 -2.23 -0.06 -18.33
N PHE A 46 -1.91 -0.02 -17.02
CA PHE A 46 -0.74 0.69 -16.52
C PHE A 46 0.56 0.17 -17.16
N LYS A 47 0.73 -1.15 -17.25
CA LYS A 47 1.91 -1.76 -17.89
C LYS A 47 2.02 -1.39 -19.38
N GLU A 48 0.91 -1.50 -20.10
CA GLU A 48 0.83 -1.21 -21.54
C GLU A 48 1.06 0.27 -21.83
N ASP A 49 0.40 1.16 -21.08
CA ASP A 49 0.55 2.61 -21.24
C ASP A 49 1.98 3.06 -20.91
N LEU A 50 2.56 2.52 -19.84
CA LEU A 50 3.94 2.83 -19.49
C LEU A 50 4.94 2.37 -20.56
N ALA A 51 4.71 1.18 -21.14
CA ALA A 51 5.55 0.66 -22.22
C ALA A 51 5.39 1.47 -23.52
N ALA A 52 4.19 1.97 -23.81
CA ALA A 52 3.89 2.70 -25.03
C ALA A 52 4.33 4.18 -24.97
N GLN A 53 4.17 4.83 -23.82
CA GLN A 53 4.32 6.28 -23.68
C GLN A 53 5.49 6.68 -22.77
N GLY A 54 5.97 5.77 -21.90
CA GLY A 54 6.96 6.11 -20.89
C GLY A 54 6.44 7.13 -19.89
N VAL A 55 7.33 7.90 -19.30
CA VAL A 55 7.00 9.06 -18.47
C VAL A 55 7.15 10.33 -19.30
N VAL A 56 6.05 11.04 -19.50
CA VAL A 56 6.04 12.31 -20.19
C VAL A 56 6.39 13.42 -19.21
N MET A 57 7.45 14.17 -19.50
CA MET A 57 7.86 15.35 -18.75
C MET A 57 7.01 16.56 -19.16
N ASP A 58 6.56 17.30 -18.16
CA ASP A 58 5.86 18.57 -18.34
C ASP A 58 6.63 19.64 -17.57
N GLU A 59 7.14 20.63 -18.28
CA GLU A 59 7.95 21.70 -17.71
C GLU A 59 7.15 22.76 -16.92
N THR A 60 5.83 22.63 -16.87
CA THR A 60 4.94 23.71 -16.36
C THR A 60 4.75 23.70 -14.84
N GLY A 61 5.55 23.00 -14.05
CA GLY A 61 5.57 23.09 -12.60
C GLY A 61 5.62 21.75 -11.87
N ASN A 62 5.46 21.80 -10.55
CA ASN A 62 5.47 20.62 -9.70
C ASN A 62 4.24 19.73 -9.97
N ARG A 63 4.45 18.44 -10.03
CA ARG A 63 3.38 17.43 -10.21
C ARG A 63 3.34 16.49 -9.02
N PHE A 64 2.13 16.20 -8.58
CA PHE A 64 1.86 15.08 -7.69
C PHE A 64 1.16 14.00 -8.49
N LYS A 65 1.70 12.78 -8.49
CA LYS A 65 1.09 11.61 -9.13
C LYS A 65 0.86 10.53 -8.09
N PHE A 66 -0.37 10.08 -7.97
CA PHE A 66 -0.75 8.93 -7.16
C PHE A 66 -1.11 7.78 -8.09
N ILE A 67 -0.39 6.66 -7.95
CA ILE A 67 -0.60 5.44 -8.74
C ILE A 67 -1.06 4.37 -7.76
N HIS A 68 -2.26 3.85 -7.96
CA HIS A 68 -2.81 2.76 -7.17
C HIS A 68 -2.89 1.52 -8.05
N LEU A 69 -2.10 0.51 -7.71
CA LEU A 69 -2.11 -0.80 -8.35
C LEU A 69 -2.86 -1.78 -7.43
N ASN A 70 -3.50 -2.78 -8.02
CA ASN A 70 -4.19 -3.83 -7.24
C ASN A 70 -3.23 -4.73 -6.45
N GLY A 71 -1.93 -4.58 -6.66
CA GLY A 71 -0.91 -5.26 -5.89
C GLY A 71 -1.00 -6.78 -5.98
N ALA A 72 -0.66 -7.42 -4.86
CA ALA A 72 -0.71 -8.87 -4.72
C ALA A 72 -2.06 -9.38 -4.19
N HIS A 73 -3.16 -8.68 -4.47
CA HIS A 73 -4.51 -9.09 -4.06
C HIS A 73 -4.98 -10.34 -4.82
N ALA A 74 -5.68 -11.23 -4.14
CA ALA A 74 -6.35 -12.37 -4.80
C ALA A 74 -7.49 -11.87 -5.73
N PRO A 75 -7.78 -12.55 -6.84
CA PRO A 75 -7.18 -13.79 -7.33
C PRO A 75 -5.77 -13.58 -7.88
N PHE A 76 -4.88 -14.54 -7.63
CA PHE A 76 -3.49 -14.48 -8.09
C PHE A 76 -3.40 -14.90 -9.56
N ILE A 77 -3.34 -13.94 -10.44
CA ILE A 77 -3.52 -14.09 -11.90
C ILE A 77 -2.31 -13.67 -12.70
N TYR A 78 -1.25 -13.24 -12.05
CA TYR A 78 -0.03 -12.75 -12.70
C TYR A 78 1.15 -13.71 -12.54
N ASP A 79 2.01 -13.76 -13.56
CA ASP A 79 3.38 -14.21 -13.40
C ASP A 79 4.27 -13.11 -12.80
N LYS A 80 5.52 -13.40 -12.49
CA LYS A 80 6.49 -12.45 -11.91
C LYS A 80 6.76 -11.22 -12.80
N ASP A 81 6.52 -11.32 -14.11
CA ASP A 81 6.75 -10.25 -15.09
C ASP A 81 5.47 -9.43 -15.36
N ALA A 82 4.47 -9.59 -14.48
CA ALA A 82 3.16 -8.94 -14.54
C ALA A 82 2.40 -9.24 -15.84
N ASN A 83 2.52 -10.45 -16.39
CA ASN A 83 1.65 -10.94 -17.44
C ASN A 83 0.48 -11.70 -16.84
N VAL A 84 -0.70 -11.54 -17.42
CA VAL A 84 -1.89 -12.29 -17.01
C VAL A 84 -1.76 -13.74 -17.49
N ILE A 85 -1.72 -14.69 -16.54
CA ILE A 85 -1.65 -16.12 -16.82
C ILE A 85 -2.97 -16.84 -16.55
N GLY A 86 -3.89 -16.21 -15.83
CA GLY A 86 -5.22 -16.73 -15.54
C GLY A 86 -5.48 -17.04 -14.08
N VAL A 87 -6.75 -17.17 -13.73
CA VAL A 87 -7.20 -17.50 -12.38
C VAL A 87 -6.65 -18.88 -11.98
N GLU A 88 -6.16 -19.00 -10.76
CA GLU A 88 -5.60 -20.23 -10.18
C GLU A 88 -4.27 -20.72 -10.83
N GLN A 89 -3.70 -19.97 -11.75
CA GLN A 89 -2.41 -20.29 -12.34
C GLN A 89 -1.25 -19.51 -11.70
N GLY A 90 -1.56 -18.42 -11.04
CA GLY A 90 -0.62 -17.62 -10.28
C GLY A 90 -0.55 -18.02 -8.82
N SER A 91 0.44 -17.49 -8.14
CA SER A 91 0.61 -17.58 -6.68
C SER A 91 0.69 -16.18 -6.08
N TYR A 92 0.48 -16.08 -4.76
CA TYR A 92 0.71 -14.83 -4.02
C TYR A 92 2.12 -14.27 -4.31
N ARG A 93 3.14 -15.14 -4.25
CA ARG A 93 4.53 -14.73 -4.52
C ARG A 93 4.71 -14.13 -5.90
N GLN A 94 4.17 -14.77 -6.94
CA GLN A 94 4.26 -14.23 -8.31
C GLN A 94 3.53 -12.89 -8.44
N SER A 95 2.37 -12.73 -7.82
CA SER A 95 1.63 -11.46 -7.82
C SER A 95 2.35 -10.36 -7.06
N MET A 96 3.05 -10.69 -5.97
CA MET A 96 3.93 -9.77 -5.26
C MET A 96 5.12 -9.35 -6.14
N GLU A 97 5.80 -10.31 -6.76
CA GLU A 97 6.90 -10.06 -7.69
C GLU A 97 6.44 -9.20 -8.88
N ALA A 98 5.23 -9.46 -9.42
CA ALA A 98 4.61 -8.65 -10.46
C ALA A 98 4.41 -7.19 -10.04
N SER A 99 3.95 -6.96 -8.82
CA SER A 99 3.74 -5.60 -8.30
C SER A 99 5.06 -4.84 -8.16
N ILE A 100 6.10 -5.50 -7.69
CA ILE A 100 7.46 -4.93 -7.62
C ILE A 100 8.00 -4.67 -9.03
N THR A 101 7.76 -5.57 -9.97
CA THR A 101 8.16 -5.40 -11.38
C THR A 101 7.50 -4.16 -12.00
N LEU A 102 6.20 -3.94 -11.77
CA LEU A 102 5.51 -2.73 -12.26
C LEU A 102 6.09 -1.45 -11.65
N ALA A 103 6.37 -1.46 -10.34
CA ALA A 103 7.01 -0.32 -9.68
C ALA A 103 8.44 -0.07 -10.22
N ALA A 104 9.22 -1.12 -10.44
CA ALA A 104 10.57 -1.03 -11.00
C ALA A 104 10.54 -0.49 -12.43
N ASN A 105 9.60 -0.92 -13.26
CA ASN A 105 9.41 -0.42 -14.62
C ASN A 105 9.07 1.07 -14.62
N TYR A 106 8.23 1.53 -13.70
CA TYR A 106 7.93 2.94 -13.56
C TYR A 106 9.15 3.76 -13.11
N ILE A 107 9.93 3.25 -12.17
CA ILE A 107 11.20 3.87 -11.75
C ILE A 107 12.18 3.94 -12.92
N GLN A 108 12.27 2.89 -13.73
CA GLN A 108 13.11 2.90 -14.92
C GLN A 108 12.64 3.94 -15.94
N ALA A 109 11.34 4.05 -16.18
CA ALA A 109 10.79 5.07 -17.06
C ALA A 109 11.05 6.51 -16.54
N LEU A 110 11.04 6.73 -15.23
CA LEU A 110 11.48 8.00 -14.62
C LEU A 110 12.97 8.27 -14.92
N LYS A 111 13.82 7.26 -14.85
CA LYS A 111 15.25 7.39 -15.18
C LYS A 111 15.46 7.71 -16.66
N ASP A 112 14.77 6.98 -17.52
CA ASP A 112 14.88 7.15 -18.98
C ASP A 112 14.40 8.52 -19.45
N SER A 113 13.42 9.11 -18.77
CA SER A 113 12.93 10.47 -19.04
C SER A 113 13.77 11.58 -18.39
N GLY A 114 14.76 11.23 -17.55
CA GLY A 114 15.53 12.20 -16.78
C GLY A 114 14.79 12.80 -15.57
N ALA A 115 13.59 12.31 -15.27
CA ALA A 115 12.76 12.81 -14.15
C ALA A 115 13.18 12.26 -12.77
N TYR A 116 13.88 11.12 -12.76
CA TYR A 116 14.13 10.36 -11.54
C TYR A 116 14.80 11.17 -10.43
N ASP A 117 15.83 11.91 -10.75
CA ASP A 117 16.59 12.67 -9.75
C ASP A 117 15.74 13.76 -9.09
N ASN A 118 14.93 14.47 -9.89
CA ASN A 118 14.04 15.53 -9.40
C ASN A 118 12.71 15.01 -8.84
N THR A 119 12.54 13.70 -8.67
CA THR A 119 11.34 13.08 -8.14
C THR A 119 11.56 12.59 -6.71
N ALA A 120 10.76 13.08 -5.76
CA ALA A 120 10.56 12.38 -4.50
C ALA A 120 9.60 11.22 -4.73
N LEU A 121 9.99 10.03 -4.32
CA LEU A 121 9.28 8.79 -4.60
C LEU A 121 8.92 8.05 -3.32
N ILE A 122 7.67 7.62 -3.21
CA ILE A 122 7.21 6.71 -2.18
C ILE A 122 6.55 5.52 -2.86
N VAL A 123 7.04 4.32 -2.57
CA VAL A 123 6.40 3.05 -2.94
C VAL A 123 5.98 2.36 -1.67
N MET A 124 4.69 2.06 -1.54
CA MET A 124 4.16 1.50 -0.32
C MET A 124 3.03 0.49 -0.58
N ALA A 125 2.81 -0.40 0.36
CA ALA A 125 1.62 -1.22 0.43
C ALA A 125 0.66 -0.65 1.48
N ASP A 126 -0.64 -0.89 1.35
CA ASP A 126 -1.65 -0.52 2.36
C ASP A 126 -1.53 -1.39 3.61
N HIS A 127 -1.15 -2.65 3.45
CA HIS A 127 -0.87 -3.60 4.52
C HIS A 127 0.06 -4.72 4.03
N GLY A 128 0.61 -5.50 4.95
CA GLY A 128 1.29 -6.75 4.65
C GLY A 128 0.30 -7.90 4.39
N TYR A 129 0.81 -9.12 4.26
CA TYR A 129 0.01 -10.30 3.97
C TYR A 129 0.01 -11.27 5.16
N ASN A 130 -1.17 -11.68 5.58
CA ASN A 130 -1.34 -12.82 6.47
C ASN A 130 -1.50 -14.07 5.61
N GLY A 131 -0.58 -15.02 5.71
CA GLY A 131 -0.66 -16.28 4.99
C GLY A 131 -2.02 -16.96 5.19
N MET A 132 -2.55 -17.60 4.16
CA MET A 132 -3.82 -18.30 4.27
C MET A 132 -3.64 -19.55 5.13
N GLY A 133 -3.84 -19.45 6.44
CA GLY A 133 -4.08 -20.58 7.34
C GLY A 133 -2.90 -21.08 8.18
N GLU A 134 -1.79 -20.39 8.27
CA GLU A 134 -0.72 -20.73 9.19
C GLU A 134 -0.70 -19.78 10.38
N LYS A 135 -0.86 -20.30 11.59
CA LYS A 135 -1.07 -19.55 12.83
C LYS A 135 0.10 -18.64 13.27
N GLU A 136 1.27 -18.82 12.70
CA GLU A 136 2.48 -18.06 13.09
C GLU A 136 2.65 -16.75 12.33
N GLU A 137 1.80 -16.47 11.32
CA GLU A 137 1.91 -15.29 10.45
C GLU A 137 0.86 -14.22 10.73
N ASP A 138 0.14 -14.31 11.83
CA ASP A 138 -1.03 -13.47 12.14
C ASP A 138 -0.73 -11.94 12.19
N PHE A 139 0.54 -11.55 12.35
CA PHE A 139 0.94 -10.15 12.46
C PHE A 139 1.65 -9.58 11.22
N LEU A 140 1.91 -10.37 10.19
CA LEU A 140 2.59 -9.91 8.97
C LEU A 140 1.80 -8.83 8.24
N ARG A 141 0.49 -8.79 8.44
CA ARG A 141 -0.39 -7.74 7.90
C ARG A 141 0.02 -6.35 8.37
N GLN A 142 0.59 -6.22 9.56
CA GLN A 142 1.03 -4.94 10.12
C GLN A 142 2.40 -4.48 9.58
N ALA A 143 3.15 -5.36 8.91
CA ALA A 143 4.46 -5.10 8.35
C ALA A 143 4.37 -4.78 6.85
N ALA A 144 3.77 -3.64 6.51
CA ALA A 144 3.64 -3.20 5.13
C ALA A 144 4.97 -2.70 4.55
N LEU A 145 5.16 -2.87 3.24
CA LEU A 145 6.30 -2.32 2.52
C LEU A 145 6.25 -0.79 2.52
N LEU A 146 7.39 -0.15 2.75
CA LEU A 146 7.58 1.28 2.56
C LEU A 146 8.98 1.55 2.02
N LEU A 147 9.08 2.11 0.83
CA LEU A 147 10.32 2.59 0.21
C LEU A 147 10.19 4.09 -0.03
N ILE A 148 11.23 4.84 0.31
CA ILE A 148 11.25 6.29 0.17
C ILE A 148 12.56 6.72 -0.49
N LYS A 149 12.47 7.69 -1.39
CA LYS A 149 13.58 8.42 -1.99
C LYS A 149 13.26 9.91 -2.00
N GLY A 150 14.15 10.74 -1.51
CA GLY A 150 14.10 12.19 -1.67
C GLY A 150 14.51 12.66 -3.07
N ARG A 151 14.31 13.96 -3.35
CA ARG A 151 14.79 14.56 -4.58
C ARG A 151 16.32 14.65 -4.55
N ASN A 152 16.97 14.37 -5.70
CA ASN A 152 18.43 14.37 -5.87
C ASN A 152 19.17 13.41 -4.92
N GLU A 153 18.45 12.46 -4.36
CA GLU A 153 19.00 11.44 -3.49
C GLU A 153 19.52 10.27 -4.34
N GLN A 154 20.77 9.90 -4.11
CA GLN A 154 21.43 8.81 -4.83
C GLN A 154 22.19 7.93 -3.83
N HIS A 155 22.02 6.62 -3.99
CA HIS A 155 22.72 5.60 -3.23
C HIS A 155 23.13 4.46 -4.15
N ASP A 156 24.30 3.90 -3.94
CA ASP A 156 24.76 2.73 -4.69
C ASP A 156 23.89 1.49 -4.43
N THR A 157 23.33 1.42 -3.22
CA THR A 157 22.48 0.32 -2.78
C THR A 157 21.32 0.84 -1.95
N MET A 158 20.23 0.09 -1.96
CA MET A 158 19.07 0.37 -1.10
C MET A 158 19.49 0.25 0.37
N GLN A 159 19.18 1.28 1.16
CA GLN A 159 19.42 1.29 2.60
C GLN A 159 18.18 0.72 3.33
N ILE A 160 18.41 -0.10 4.33
CA ILE A 160 17.34 -0.68 5.15
C ILE A 160 17.38 -0.01 6.51
N SER A 161 16.29 0.68 6.87
CA SER A 161 16.13 1.28 8.18
C SER A 161 15.34 0.35 9.11
N LYS A 162 15.79 0.25 10.35
CA LYS A 162 15.09 -0.44 11.44
C LYS A 162 14.42 0.54 12.42
N ALA A 163 14.25 1.79 12.03
CA ALA A 163 13.54 2.78 12.84
C ALA A 163 12.08 2.33 13.09
N PRO A 164 11.53 2.56 14.29
CA PRO A 164 10.19 2.13 14.66
C PRO A 164 9.12 3.08 14.11
N ILE A 165 9.09 3.28 12.79
CA ILE A 165 8.10 4.13 12.11
C ILE A 165 6.74 3.44 12.01
N SER A 166 5.71 4.22 11.76
CA SER A 166 4.36 3.75 11.40
C SER A 166 3.75 4.67 10.35
N TYR A 167 2.61 4.26 9.78
CA TYR A 167 1.90 5.09 8.78
C TYR A 167 1.30 6.38 9.36
N GLU A 168 1.22 6.50 10.68
CA GLU A 168 0.88 7.77 11.34
C GLU A 168 1.89 8.88 11.05
N ASP A 169 3.15 8.50 10.78
CA ASP A 169 4.24 9.44 10.50
C ASP A 169 4.24 9.93 9.04
N LEU A 170 3.48 9.30 8.15
CA LEU A 170 3.53 9.58 6.71
C LEU A 170 3.08 10.99 6.35
N GLN A 171 2.13 11.55 7.08
CA GLN A 171 1.65 12.90 6.79
C GLN A 171 2.79 13.93 6.89
N GLU A 172 3.58 13.83 7.96
CA GLU A 172 4.72 14.72 8.16
C GLU A 172 5.88 14.39 7.21
N ALA A 173 6.10 13.10 6.96
CA ALA A 173 7.09 12.66 5.99
C ALA A 173 6.82 13.21 4.58
N TYR A 174 5.56 13.28 4.13
CA TYR A 174 5.19 13.90 2.86
C TYR A 174 5.56 15.39 2.84
N VAL A 175 5.26 16.13 3.90
CA VAL A 175 5.61 17.56 3.98
C VAL A 175 7.13 17.73 3.87
N ARG A 176 7.89 16.98 4.66
CA ARG A 176 9.36 17.05 4.63
C ARG A 176 9.94 16.68 3.26
N LEU A 177 9.40 15.67 2.58
CA LEU A 177 9.82 15.33 1.22
C LEU A 177 9.53 16.46 0.22
N LEU A 178 8.38 17.13 0.34
CA LEU A 178 8.06 18.30 -0.50
C LEU A 178 9.02 19.45 -0.25
N ASP A 179 9.46 19.64 0.99
CA ASP A 179 10.45 20.63 1.41
C ASP A 179 11.90 20.23 1.04
N GLY A 180 12.09 19.05 0.47
CA GLY A 180 13.37 18.59 -0.06
C GLY A 180 14.20 17.73 0.88
N ALA A 181 13.62 17.20 1.96
CA ALA A 181 14.32 16.26 2.83
C ALA A 181 14.74 15.00 2.09
N GLN A 182 15.87 14.43 2.51
CA GLN A 182 16.34 13.11 2.07
C GLN A 182 15.62 12.02 2.88
N SER A 183 15.63 10.79 2.40
CA SER A 183 14.88 9.67 2.99
C SER A 183 15.24 9.38 4.45
N ASP A 184 16.49 9.62 4.86
CA ASP A 184 16.96 9.43 6.23
C ASP A 184 16.51 10.54 7.22
N ALA A 185 15.99 11.64 6.69
CA ALA A 185 15.56 12.82 7.45
C ALA A 185 14.04 13.02 7.49
N VAL A 186 13.25 12.17 6.79
CA VAL A 186 11.79 12.35 6.71
C VAL A 186 11.07 11.91 7.99
N PHE A 187 11.68 11.06 8.81
CA PHE A 187 11.13 10.60 10.08
C PHE A 187 11.97 11.07 11.27
N ASP A 188 11.30 11.38 12.37
CA ASP A 188 11.97 11.72 13.61
C ASP A 188 12.57 10.50 14.31
N TRP A 189 11.96 9.33 14.08
CA TRP A 189 12.37 8.08 14.70
C TRP A 189 13.63 7.52 14.03
N LYS A 190 14.56 7.06 14.84
CA LYS A 190 15.84 6.50 14.39
C LYS A 190 15.96 5.04 14.81
N GLU A 191 16.88 4.33 14.15
CA GLU A 191 17.21 2.96 14.56
C GLU A 191 17.73 2.94 16.00
N GLY A 192 17.18 2.03 16.80
CA GLY A 192 17.47 1.90 18.22
C GLY A 192 16.50 2.65 19.14
N ASP A 193 15.65 3.52 18.59
CA ASP A 193 14.61 4.16 19.40
C ASP A 193 13.58 3.13 19.88
N THR A 194 13.08 3.35 21.10
CA THR A 194 11.96 2.59 21.65
C THR A 194 10.69 3.40 21.51
N ARG A 195 9.84 3.02 20.57
CA ARG A 195 8.51 3.60 20.38
C ARG A 195 7.46 2.54 20.59
N GLU A 196 6.44 2.87 21.35
CA GLU A 196 5.24 2.04 21.47
C GLU A 196 4.26 2.40 20.35
N ARG A 197 3.86 1.41 19.56
CA ARG A 197 2.85 1.54 18.52
C ARG A 197 1.71 0.59 18.84
N ARG A 198 0.48 1.09 18.70
CA ARG A 198 -0.73 0.30 18.96
C ARG A 198 -1.46 0.04 17.66
N PHE A 199 -1.99 -1.14 17.52
CA PHE A 199 -2.81 -1.51 16.39
C PHE A 199 -3.86 -2.54 16.79
N LEU A 200 -4.87 -2.67 15.95
CA LEU A 200 -5.96 -3.59 16.14
C LEU A 200 -5.84 -4.73 15.13
N GLU A 201 -5.96 -5.95 15.59
CA GLU A 201 -6.03 -7.14 14.77
C GLU A 201 -7.30 -7.91 15.07
N TYR A 202 -7.89 -8.56 14.06
CA TYR A 202 -9.06 -9.39 14.28
C TYR A 202 -8.70 -10.58 15.19
N ALA A 203 -9.58 -10.87 16.15
CA ALA A 203 -9.42 -12.07 16.96
C ALA A 203 -9.49 -13.31 16.08
N PRO A 204 -8.58 -14.30 16.25
CA PRO A 204 -8.60 -15.52 15.46
C PRO A 204 -9.97 -16.20 15.47
N GLY A 205 -10.52 -16.45 14.27
CA GLY A 205 -11.83 -17.10 14.09
C GLY A 205 -13.05 -16.22 14.44
N ASN A 206 -12.86 -14.94 14.77
CA ASN A 206 -13.95 -14.03 15.07
C ASN A 206 -13.70 -12.61 14.55
N GLU A 207 -14.13 -12.34 13.33
CA GLU A 207 -14.01 -11.01 12.69
C GLU A 207 -14.84 -9.90 13.36
N LYS A 208 -15.63 -10.20 14.37
CA LYS A 208 -16.40 -9.20 15.11
C LYS A 208 -15.63 -8.57 16.26
N HIS A 209 -14.57 -9.23 16.70
CA HIS A 209 -13.74 -8.77 17.80
C HIS A 209 -12.37 -8.35 17.27
N MET A 210 -11.90 -7.19 17.71
CA MET A 210 -10.53 -6.74 17.44
C MET A 210 -9.77 -6.68 18.76
N VAL A 211 -8.60 -7.27 18.77
CA VAL A 211 -7.67 -7.25 19.90
C VAL A 211 -6.65 -6.15 19.68
N GLU A 212 -6.42 -5.33 20.70
CA GLU A 212 -5.35 -4.33 20.66
C GLU A 212 -4.02 -4.98 21.01
N TYR A 213 -3.03 -4.74 20.16
CA TYR A 213 -1.64 -5.11 20.37
C TYR A 213 -0.76 -3.88 20.54
N LEU A 214 0.29 -4.04 21.30
CA LEU A 214 1.38 -3.10 21.44
C LEU A 214 2.62 -3.68 20.81
N GLN A 215 3.31 -2.91 19.99
CA GLN A 215 4.62 -3.28 19.43
C GLN A 215 5.67 -2.24 19.83
N LYS A 216 6.87 -2.70 20.18
CA LYS A 216 8.05 -1.87 20.43
C LYS A 216 9.14 -2.18 19.40
N GLY A 217 9.94 -1.18 19.07
CA GLY A 217 11.07 -1.35 18.17
C GLY A 217 10.68 -1.58 16.70
N HIS A 218 11.46 -2.36 15.98
CA HIS A 218 11.33 -2.56 14.55
C HIS A 218 10.01 -3.25 14.15
N ALA A 219 9.37 -2.80 13.06
CA ALA A 219 8.06 -3.33 12.64
C ALA A 219 8.08 -4.82 12.27
N GLN A 220 9.19 -5.32 11.74
CA GLN A 220 9.34 -6.75 11.38
C GLN A 220 9.72 -7.65 12.56
N ASP A 221 10.00 -7.07 13.74
CA ASP A 221 10.24 -7.86 14.94
C ASP A 221 8.92 -8.21 15.63
N LEU A 222 8.28 -9.25 15.13
CA LEU A 222 6.99 -9.71 15.63
C LEU A 222 7.06 -10.24 17.08
N THR A 223 8.24 -10.56 17.57
CA THR A 223 8.44 -11.01 18.97
C THR A 223 8.16 -9.91 19.99
N THR A 224 8.17 -8.66 19.55
CA THR A 224 7.88 -7.49 20.39
C THR A 224 6.38 -7.15 20.46
N MET A 225 5.54 -7.92 19.75
CA MET A 225 4.09 -7.70 19.72
C MET A 225 3.43 -8.42 20.89
N VAL A 226 2.76 -7.66 21.74
CA VAL A 226 2.07 -8.20 22.92
C VAL A 226 0.63 -7.68 22.97
N PRO A 227 -0.37 -8.53 23.29
CA PRO A 227 -1.73 -8.08 23.48
C PRO A 227 -1.82 -7.19 24.72
N THR A 228 -2.57 -6.10 24.62
CA THR A 228 -2.77 -5.16 25.74
C THR A 228 -3.87 -5.63 26.71
N GLY A 229 -4.64 -6.64 26.33
CA GLY A 229 -5.85 -7.09 27.03
C GLY A 229 -7.11 -6.30 26.65
N ARG A 230 -7.02 -5.28 25.80
CA ARG A 230 -8.19 -4.55 25.31
C ARG A 230 -8.77 -5.22 24.09
N VAL A 231 -10.08 -5.39 24.11
CA VAL A 231 -10.87 -5.96 23.01
C VAL A 231 -11.96 -4.97 22.63
N PHE A 232 -12.18 -4.82 21.33
CA PHE A 232 -13.18 -3.94 20.76
C PHE A 232 -14.15 -4.74 19.90
N ASP A 233 -15.44 -4.52 20.12
CA ASP A 233 -16.49 -5.13 19.32
C ASP A 233 -16.78 -4.26 18.08
N ARG A 234 -16.87 -4.90 16.92
CA ARG A 234 -17.34 -4.24 15.71
C ARG A 234 -18.84 -4.01 15.82
N GLN A 235 -19.26 -2.76 15.83
CA GLN A 235 -20.66 -2.37 15.78
C GLN A 235 -21.29 -2.59 14.40
#